data_617dfd19d8abf69ef57af1de43d6f7af
#
_entry.id   617dfd19d8abf69ef57af1de43d6f7af
#
_cell.length_a   1.000
_cell.length_b   1.000
_cell.length_c   1.000
_cell.angle_alpha   90.00
_cell.angle_beta   90.00
_cell.angle_gamma   90.00
#
_symmetry.space_group_name_H-M   'P 1'
#
loop_
_entity.id
_entity.type
_entity.pdbx_description
1 polymer ?
#
loop_
_entity_poly.entity_id
_entity_poly.type
_entity_poly.pdbx_seq_one_letter_code
_entity_poly.pdbx_strand_id
1 'polypeptide(L)'
;MSYDILVLGSGPAGLAAAVAARGRGKSVLVIGNRWQDSPLARAERVDNYLGLPASSGKELLAQFYDHAVKAGADFVTGRAVSMMVYGGVFATVGSQVYDGKALILAPGVQRQAKYPGEETYLGRGVSYCATCDGMLYRGKPVAVAGRSPDAPLEANYLKSLGCQVTYVAAQRPEGLDGDIPFVRGSRLAVIGEQAVTALEVDGVKLPCAGVFILRQAVAPTDLLPQLETANGVIRVDRTMATNLPGVFAAGDCTGGPLQVAKAVGEGHVAALSACAWLEEQS
;
A
#
# COMPACT_ATOMS: atom_id res chain seq x y z
N MET A 1 -7.67 -17.73 -8.21
CA MET A 1 -8.30 -18.30 -7.00
C MET A 1 -8.98 -17.14 -6.31
N SER A 2 -10.27 -17.25 -6.03
CA SER A 2 -11.01 -16.23 -5.30
C SER A 2 -10.90 -16.50 -3.80
N TYR A 3 -10.60 -15.44 -3.02
CA TYR A 3 -10.54 -15.52 -1.56
C TYR A 3 -11.86 -15.04 -0.93
N ASP A 4 -12.15 -15.50 0.28
CA ASP A 4 -13.25 -14.91 1.03
C ASP A 4 -12.91 -13.49 1.48
N ILE A 5 -11.65 -13.27 1.93
CA ILE A 5 -11.20 -11.97 2.46
C ILE A 5 -9.83 -11.62 1.89
N LEU A 6 -9.73 -10.41 1.30
CA LEU A 6 -8.45 -9.76 1.04
C LEU A 6 -8.10 -8.86 2.22
N VAL A 7 -6.85 -8.92 2.68
CA VAL A 7 -6.31 -8.04 3.72
C VAL A 7 -5.22 -7.18 3.12
N LEU A 8 -5.37 -5.86 3.13
CA LEU A 8 -4.36 -4.93 2.66
C LEU A 8 -3.52 -4.44 3.85
N GLY A 9 -2.31 -4.95 3.96
CA GLY A 9 -1.33 -4.60 4.99
C GLY A 9 -0.92 -5.79 5.85
N SER A 10 0.41 -5.99 5.97
CA SER A 10 1.06 -7.08 6.72
C SER A 10 1.58 -6.63 8.11
N GLY A 11 0.99 -5.57 8.65
CA GLY A 11 1.23 -5.09 10.01
C GLY A 11 0.38 -5.81 11.06
N PRO A 12 0.46 -5.39 12.34
CA PRO A 12 -0.27 -6.04 13.45
C PRO A 12 -1.77 -6.19 13.21
N ALA A 13 -2.43 -5.18 12.67
CA ALA A 13 -3.87 -5.23 12.39
C ALA A 13 -4.21 -6.25 11.30
N GLY A 14 -3.48 -6.24 10.19
CA GLY A 14 -3.73 -7.18 9.10
C GLY A 14 -3.42 -8.63 9.47
N LEU A 15 -2.32 -8.86 10.21
CA LEU A 15 -1.96 -10.20 10.69
C LEU A 15 -2.99 -10.72 11.71
N ALA A 16 -3.47 -9.87 12.63
CA ALA A 16 -4.53 -10.24 13.56
C ALA A 16 -5.85 -10.56 12.83
N ALA A 17 -6.19 -9.75 11.82
CA ALA A 17 -7.35 -10.01 10.97
C ALA A 17 -7.23 -11.35 10.24
N ALA A 18 -6.07 -11.66 9.67
CA ALA A 18 -5.84 -12.92 8.98
C ALA A 18 -6.00 -14.12 9.89
N VAL A 19 -5.40 -14.08 11.09
CA VAL A 19 -5.54 -15.16 12.10
C VAL A 19 -7.01 -15.36 12.50
N ALA A 20 -7.73 -14.27 12.80
CA ALA A 20 -9.12 -14.34 13.23
C ALA A 20 -10.05 -14.90 12.14
N ALA A 21 -9.89 -14.46 10.90
CA ALA A 21 -10.69 -14.94 9.76
C ALA A 21 -10.38 -16.40 9.42
N ARG A 22 -9.10 -16.81 9.45
CA ARG A 22 -8.71 -18.22 9.29
C ARG A 22 -9.32 -19.12 10.37
N GLY A 23 -9.34 -18.65 11.62
CA GLY A 23 -10.02 -19.34 12.74
C GLY A 23 -11.53 -19.53 12.54
N ARG A 24 -12.14 -18.76 11.62
CA ARG A 24 -13.55 -18.89 11.17
C ARG A 24 -13.68 -19.66 9.86
N GLY A 25 -12.63 -20.34 9.40
CA GLY A 25 -12.65 -21.16 8.19
C GLY A 25 -12.66 -20.38 6.87
N LYS A 26 -12.49 -19.04 6.90
CA LYS A 26 -12.47 -18.22 5.67
C LYS A 26 -11.09 -18.33 5.00
N SER A 27 -11.05 -18.35 3.66
CA SER A 27 -9.81 -18.20 2.89
C SER A 27 -9.35 -16.74 2.91
N VAL A 28 -8.06 -16.50 3.19
CA VAL A 28 -7.51 -15.15 3.40
C VAL A 28 -6.23 -14.97 2.61
N LEU A 29 -6.16 -13.89 1.83
CA LEU A 29 -4.93 -13.39 1.23
C LEU A 29 -4.52 -12.07 1.87
N VAL A 30 -3.31 -12.02 2.41
CA VAL A 30 -2.68 -10.80 2.92
C VAL A 30 -1.78 -10.22 1.83
N ILE A 31 -2.08 -9.00 1.41
CA ILE A 31 -1.31 -8.23 0.43
C ILE A 31 -0.56 -7.14 1.18
N GLY A 32 0.76 -7.13 1.12
CA GLY A 32 1.55 -6.12 1.82
C GLY A 32 3.05 -6.23 1.57
N ASN A 33 3.80 -5.24 2.04
CA ASN A 33 5.25 -5.29 2.02
C ASN A 33 5.77 -6.36 3.00
N ARG A 34 7.05 -6.69 2.88
CA ARG A 34 7.66 -7.59 3.86
C ARG A 34 7.51 -6.99 5.26
N TRP A 35 7.13 -7.81 6.24
CA TRP A 35 6.93 -7.35 7.62
C TRP A 35 8.19 -6.72 8.23
N GLN A 36 9.40 -7.13 7.75
CA GLN A 36 10.68 -6.55 8.15
C GLN A 36 10.82 -5.07 7.76
N ASP A 37 10.10 -4.61 6.75
CA ASP A 37 10.12 -3.22 6.27
C ASP A 37 9.11 -2.34 7.05
N SER A 38 8.31 -2.93 7.94
CA SER A 38 7.34 -2.22 8.78
C SER A 38 8.03 -1.23 9.73
N PRO A 39 7.41 -0.04 9.99
CA PRO A 39 7.90 0.88 11.01
C PRO A 39 8.05 0.23 12.39
N LEU A 40 7.15 -0.70 12.76
CA LEU A 40 7.24 -1.43 14.03
C LEU A 40 8.50 -2.29 14.11
N ALA A 41 8.96 -2.91 13.01
CA ALA A 41 10.19 -3.72 13.02
C ALA A 41 11.44 -2.93 13.42
N ARG A 42 11.40 -1.59 13.35
CA ARG A 42 12.48 -0.68 13.74
C ARG A 42 12.45 -0.30 15.22
N ALA A 43 11.39 -0.66 15.95
CA ALA A 43 11.30 -0.40 17.38
C ALA A 43 12.25 -1.35 18.12
N GLU A 44 13.22 -0.77 18.84
CA GLU A 44 14.18 -1.54 19.62
C GLU A 44 13.51 -2.30 20.77
N ARG A 45 12.42 -1.71 21.32
CA ARG A 45 11.71 -2.26 22.46
C ARG A 45 10.22 -1.87 22.46
N VAL A 46 9.36 -2.84 22.78
CA VAL A 46 7.92 -2.70 22.98
C VAL A 46 7.59 -3.28 24.36
N ASP A 47 7.27 -2.41 25.32
CA ASP A 47 7.00 -2.80 26.72
C ASP A 47 5.52 -2.95 27.06
N ASN A 48 4.65 -2.39 26.21
CA ASN A 48 3.23 -2.24 26.49
C ASN A 48 2.34 -3.20 25.70
N TYR A 49 2.90 -4.28 25.15
CA TYR A 49 2.09 -5.34 24.55
C TYR A 49 1.90 -6.47 25.55
N LEU A 50 0.64 -6.64 26.01
CA LEU A 50 0.29 -7.59 27.04
C LEU A 50 0.70 -9.01 26.65
N GLY A 51 1.40 -9.69 27.56
CA GLY A 51 1.87 -11.08 27.39
C GLY A 51 3.26 -11.22 26.78
N LEU A 52 3.79 -10.18 26.13
CA LEU A 52 5.13 -10.17 25.51
C LEU A 52 5.94 -8.92 25.92
N PRO A 53 6.31 -8.79 27.20
CA PRO A 53 7.07 -7.64 27.67
C PRO A 53 8.49 -7.65 27.10
N ALA A 54 9.02 -6.46 26.87
CA ALA A 54 10.42 -6.23 26.47
C ALA A 54 10.84 -6.90 25.14
N SER A 55 9.88 -7.19 24.27
CA SER A 55 10.19 -7.68 22.93
C SER A 55 10.63 -6.53 22.03
N SER A 56 11.56 -6.77 21.10
CA SER A 56 11.76 -5.84 20.00
C SER A 56 10.55 -5.89 19.04
N GLY A 57 10.31 -4.80 18.33
CA GLY A 57 9.24 -4.78 17.33
C GLY A 57 9.44 -5.81 16.21
N LYS A 58 10.71 -6.14 15.90
CA LYS A 58 11.07 -7.19 14.95
C LYS A 58 10.67 -8.59 15.44
N GLU A 59 10.97 -8.91 16.69
CA GLU A 59 10.59 -10.20 17.29
C GLU A 59 9.07 -10.34 17.39
N LEU A 60 8.39 -9.27 17.80
CA LEU A 60 6.94 -9.25 17.92
C LEU A 60 6.27 -9.48 16.56
N LEU A 61 6.70 -8.78 15.52
CA LEU A 61 6.16 -8.97 14.16
C LEU A 61 6.48 -10.33 13.58
N ALA A 62 7.67 -10.88 13.84
CA ALA A 62 8.01 -12.23 13.40
C ALA A 62 7.03 -13.26 13.98
N GLN A 63 6.73 -13.17 15.28
CA GLN A 63 5.76 -14.05 15.94
C GLN A 63 4.35 -13.89 15.37
N PHE A 64 3.92 -12.65 15.08
CA PHE A 64 2.60 -12.41 14.47
C PHE A 64 2.51 -12.99 13.06
N TYR A 65 3.56 -12.79 12.25
CA TYR A 65 3.62 -13.32 10.91
C TYR A 65 3.60 -14.85 10.90
N ASP A 66 4.46 -15.49 11.71
CA ASP A 66 4.52 -16.94 11.84
C ASP A 66 3.17 -17.53 12.32
N HIS A 67 2.47 -16.83 13.22
CA HIS A 67 1.14 -17.23 13.64
C HIS A 67 0.14 -17.18 12.47
N ALA A 68 0.13 -16.11 11.67
CA ALA A 68 -0.77 -16.00 10.53
C ALA A 68 -0.48 -17.05 9.45
N VAL A 69 0.81 -17.36 9.19
CA VAL A 69 1.21 -18.44 8.29
C VAL A 69 0.73 -19.80 8.81
N LYS A 70 0.94 -20.10 10.10
CA LYS A 70 0.47 -21.35 10.73
C LYS A 70 -1.05 -21.46 10.73
N ALA A 71 -1.78 -20.37 10.81
CA ALA A 71 -3.23 -20.33 10.67
C ALA A 71 -3.70 -20.61 9.23
N GLY A 72 -2.79 -20.64 8.26
CA GLY A 72 -3.07 -20.95 6.86
C GLY A 72 -3.48 -19.74 6.03
N ALA A 73 -3.09 -18.52 6.41
CA ALA A 73 -3.24 -17.34 5.54
C ALA A 73 -2.21 -17.38 4.40
N ASP A 74 -2.64 -16.98 3.20
CA ASP A 74 -1.75 -16.79 2.07
C ASP A 74 -1.20 -15.36 2.03
N PHE A 75 -0.02 -15.18 1.43
CA PHE A 75 0.69 -13.90 1.41
C PHE A 75 1.17 -13.55 0.00
N VAL A 76 0.96 -12.30 -0.38
CA VAL A 76 1.58 -11.68 -1.56
C VAL A 76 2.38 -10.48 -1.13
N THR A 77 3.70 -10.54 -1.39
CA THR A 77 4.58 -9.41 -1.14
C THR A 77 4.47 -8.41 -2.28
N GLY A 78 4.09 -7.19 -1.95
CA GLY A 78 3.95 -6.09 -2.88
C GLY A 78 2.91 -5.09 -2.41
N ARG A 79 2.80 -3.99 -3.15
CA ARG A 79 1.78 -2.99 -2.88
C ARG A 79 0.61 -3.17 -3.85
N ALA A 80 -0.60 -3.01 -3.35
CA ALA A 80 -1.75 -2.81 -4.21
C ALA A 80 -1.62 -1.44 -4.89
N VAL A 81 -1.79 -1.40 -6.20
CA VAL A 81 -1.65 -0.19 -7.04
C VAL A 81 -2.99 0.26 -7.61
N SER A 82 -3.98 -0.62 -7.62
CA SER A 82 -5.36 -0.37 -8.00
C SER A 82 -6.28 -1.29 -7.20
N MET A 83 -7.45 -0.79 -6.84
CA MET A 83 -8.51 -1.58 -6.21
C MET A 83 -9.87 -1.22 -6.79
N MET A 84 -10.76 -2.21 -6.86
CA MET A 84 -12.13 -2.03 -7.28
C MET A 84 -13.05 -2.85 -6.37
N VAL A 85 -14.15 -2.25 -5.96
CA VAL A 85 -15.24 -2.91 -5.20
C VAL A 85 -16.49 -2.87 -6.05
N TYR A 86 -16.82 -4.00 -6.67
CA TYR A 86 -18.01 -4.16 -7.53
C TYR A 86 -18.40 -5.63 -7.63
N GLY A 87 -19.43 -6.05 -6.92
CA GLY A 87 -19.83 -7.47 -6.83
C GLY A 87 -18.75 -8.38 -6.23
N GLY A 88 -17.73 -7.79 -5.63
CA GLY A 88 -16.54 -8.40 -5.05
C GLY A 88 -15.44 -7.36 -4.92
N VAL A 89 -14.27 -7.77 -4.44
CA VAL A 89 -13.09 -6.93 -4.29
C VAL A 89 -11.99 -7.42 -5.22
N PHE A 90 -11.41 -6.51 -5.98
CA PHE A 90 -10.29 -6.79 -6.89
C PHE A 90 -9.11 -5.90 -6.52
N ALA A 91 -7.95 -6.49 -6.29
CA ALA A 91 -6.71 -5.78 -5.99
C ALA A 91 -5.63 -6.13 -7.00
N THR A 92 -5.01 -5.11 -7.61
CA THR A 92 -3.89 -5.30 -8.53
C THR A 92 -2.58 -5.12 -7.80
N VAL A 93 -1.69 -6.11 -7.90
CA VAL A 93 -0.32 -6.08 -7.35
C VAL A 93 0.65 -6.43 -8.49
N GLY A 94 1.49 -5.47 -8.89
CA GLY A 94 2.28 -5.63 -10.11
C GLY A 94 1.37 -5.82 -11.33
N SER A 95 1.54 -6.91 -12.05
CA SER A 95 0.72 -7.30 -13.21
C SER A 95 -0.41 -8.30 -12.87
N GLN A 96 -0.54 -8.71 -11.61
CA GLN A 96 -1.52 -9.72 -11.19
C GLN A 96 -2.72 -9.08 -10.50
N VAL A 97 -3.91 -9.65 -10.77
CA VAL A 97 -5.15 -9.27 -10.11
C VAL A 97 -5.56 -10.38 -9.16
N TYR A 98 -5.84 -10.01 -7.92
CA TYR A 98 -6.35 -10.88 -6.87
C TYR A 98 -7.79 -10.48 -6.56
N ASP A 99 -8.66 -11.47 -6.42
CA ASP A 99 -10.07 -11.26 -6.14
C ASP A 99 -10.49 -11.87 -4.81
N GLY A 100 -11.43 -11.21 -4.17
CA GLY A 100 -12.04 -11.64 -2.91
C GLY A 100 -13.45 -11.12 -2.76
N LYS A 101 -14.16 -11.64 -1.76
CA LYS A 101 -15.55 -11.21 -1.49
C LYS A 101 -15.62 -10.02 -0.56
N ALA A 102 -14.71 -9.93 0.44
CA ALA A 102 -14.60 -8.84 1.39
C ALA A 102 -13.17 -8.29 1.47
N LEU A 103 -13.01 -7.06 1.98
CA LEU A 103 -11.74 -6.36 2.11
C LEU A 103 -11.55 -5.86 3.54
N ILE A 104 -10.35 -6.07 4.09
CA ILE A 104 -9.90 -5.43 5.32
C ILE A 104 -8.69 -4.54 5.00
N LEU A 105 -8.87 -3.23 5.16
CA LEU A 105 -7.82 -2.22 4.99
C LEU A 105 -7.03 -2.08 6.30
N ALA A 106 -5.77 -2.45 6.29
CA ALA A 106 -4.85 -2.36 7.43
C ALA A 106 -3.46 -1.79 7.06
N PRO A 107 -3.39 -0.73 6.21
CA PRO A 107 -2.14 -0.24 5.66
C PRO A 107 -1.29 0.58 6.65
N GLY A 108 -1.79 0.79 7.87
CA GLY A 108 -1.15 1.65 8.86
C GLY A 108 -1.27 3.15 8.52
N VAL A 109 -0.39 3.99 9.08
CA VAL A 109 -0.35 5.42 8.77
C VAL A 109 0.50 5.69 7.55
N GLN A 110 -0.08 6.29 6.52
CA GLN A 110 0.64 6.81 5.37
C GLN A 110 1.15 8.22 5.69
N ARG A 111 2.41 8.34 6.12
CA ARG A 111 3.02 9.62 6.53
C ARG A 111 3.73 10.39 5.41
N GLN A 112 3.73 9.88 4.18
CA GLN A 112 4.39 10.60 3.10
C GLN A 112 3.45 11.68 2.55
N ALA A 113 3.80 12.93 2.84
CA ALA A 113 3.12 14.07 2.22
C ALA A 113 3.19 13.96 0.70
N LYS A 114 2.09 14.29 0.03
CA LYS A 114 2.07 14.38 -1.43
C LYS A 114 2.94 15.54 -1.89
N TYR A 115 3.57 15.39 -3.03
CA TYR A 115 4.34 16.48 -3.64
C TYR A 115 3.41 17.56 -4.18
N PRO A 116 3.83 18.82 -4.23
CA PRO A 116 3.09 19.85 -4.94
C PRO A 116 2.76 19.40 -6.37
N GLY A 117 1.50 19.58 -6.78
CA GLY A 117 1.01 19.17 -8.11
C GLY A 117 0.67 17.68 -8.26
N GLU A 118 1.06 16.81 -7.33
CA GLU A 118 0.83 15.37 -7.43
C GLU A 118 -0.66 15.01 -7.59
N GLU A 119 -1.54 15.51 -6.71
CA GLU A 119 -2.98 15.26 -6.79
C GLU A 119 -3.63 15.92 -8.01
N THR A 120 -3.15 17.13 -8.34
CA THR A 120 -3.65 17.89 -9.49
C THR A 120 -3.48 17.12 -10.78
N TYR A 121 -2.38 16.41 -10.94
CA TYR A 121 -2.05 15.70 -12.18
C TYR A 121 -2.18 14.18 -12.10
N LEU A 122 -2.76 13.64 -11.02
CA LEU A 122 -3.05 12.20 -10.93
C LEU A 122 -4.00 11.78 -12.08
N GLY A 123 -3.61 10.77 -12.84
CA GLY A 123 -4.30 10.35 -14.06
C GLY A 123 -4.13 11.30 -15.27
N ARG A 124 -3.44 12.45 -15.08
CA ARG A 124 -3.10 13.40 -16.13
C ARG A 124 -1.58 13.61 -16.26
N GLY A 125 -0.84 12.51 -16.15
CA GLY A 125 0.60 12.46 -16.20
C GLY A 125 1.27 12.00 -14.93
N VAL A 126 0.63 12.04 -13.76
CA VAL A 126 1.09 11.36 -12.54
C VAL A 126 0.48 9.98 -12.48
N SER A 127 1.30 8.98 -12.15
CA SER A 127 0.90 7.59 -11.91
C SER A 127 1.63 7.01 -10.69
N TYR A 128 0.98 6.06 -10.02
CA TYR A 128 1.56 5.26 -8.93
C TYR A 128 1.92 3.83 -9.36
N CYS A 129 1.71 3.47 -10.63
CA CYS A 129 1.82 2.12 -11.13
C CYS A 129 2.48 2.10 -12.51
N ALA A 130 3.72 1.62 -12.59
CA ALA A 130 4.44 1.50 -13.86
C ALA A 130 3.80 0.42 -14.77
N THR A 131 3.33 -0.68 -14.19
CA THR A 131 2.73 -1.78 -14.94
C THR A 131 1.34 -1.45 -15.48
N CYS A 132 0.59 -0.56 -14.78
CA CYS A 132 -0.74 -0.13 -15.21
C CYS A 132 -0.67 0.86 -16.37
N ASP A 133 0.15 1.90 -16.23
CA ASP A 133 0.11 3.08 -17.10
C ASP A 133 1.33 3.20 -18.02
N GLY A 134 2.38 2.38 -17.82
CA GLY A 134 3.64 2.51 -18.54
C GLY A 134 3.51 2.49 -20.06
N MET A 135 2.60 1.68 -20.61
CA MET A 135 2.34 1.59 -22.04
C MET A 135 1.86 2.92 -22.67
N LEU A 136 1.19 3.78 -21.91
CA LEU A 136 0.72 5.10 -22.37
C LEU A 136 1.88 6.07 -22.65
N TYR A 137 3.05 5.76 -22.12
CA TYR A 137 4.26 6.59 -22.19
C TYR A 137 5.36 6.00 -23.08
N ARG A 138 5.05 4.96 -23.85
CA ARG A 138 6.02 4.39 -24.81
C ARG A 138 6.57 5.46 -25.76
N GLY A 139 7.89 5.54 -25.87
CA GLY A 139 8.59 6.54 -26.68
C GLY A 139 8.65 7.94 -26.06
N LYS A 140 8.04 8.17 -24.90
CA LYS A 140 8.00 9.48 -24.22
C LYS A 140 8.99 9.56 -23.07
N PRO A 141 9.46 10.78 -22.70
CA PRO A 141 10.25 10.98 -21.50
C PRO A 141 9.37 10.85 -20.26
N VAL A 142 9.84 10.08 -19.28
CA VAL A 142 9.17 9.90 -17.98
C VAL A 142 10.17 10.04 -16.84
N ALA A 143 9.71 10.63 -15.73
CA ALA A 143 10.47 10.69 -14.48
C ALA A 143 9.93 9.66 -13.50
N VAL A 144 10.82 8.92 -12.84
CA VAL A 144 10.47 7.98 -11.77
C VAL A 144 10.96 8.55 -10.45
N ALA A 145 10.04 8.98 -9.59
CA ALA A 145 10.33 9.35 -8.21
C ALA A 145 10.32 8.09 -7.33
N GLY A 146 11.48 7.43 -7.21
CA GLY A 146 11.62 6.17 -6.48
C GLY A 146 11.68 6.39 -4.97
N ARG A 147 10.70 5.83 -4.24
CA ARG A 147 10.55 5.90 -2.78
C ARG A 147 10.24 4.54 -2.15
N SER A 148 10.26 3.47 -2.95
CA SER A 148 10.05 2.09 -2.52
C SER A 148 11.21 1.20 -2.93
N PRO A 149 11.46 0.08 -2.25
CA PRO A 149 12.52 -0.86 -2.60
C PRO A 149 12.36 -1.48 -4.00
N ASP A 150 11.13 -1.61 -4.49
CA ASP A 150 10.77 -2.15 -5.81
C ASP A 150 10.79 -1.11 -6.94
N ALA A 151 10.91 0.18 -6.61
CA ALA A 151 10.93 1.24 -7.61
C ALA A 151 12.02 1.09 -8.71
N PRO A 152 13.22 0.57 -8.44
CA PRO A 152 14.20 0.30 -9.49
C PRO A 152 13.71 -0.72 -10.52
N LEU A 153 13.03 -1.78 -10.08
CA LEU A 153 12.48 -2.81 -10.97
C LEU A 153 11.38 -2.24 -11.86
N GLU A 154 10.51 -1.39 -11.30
CA GLU A 154 9.47 -0.71 -12.06
C GLU A 154 10.05 0.30 -13.07
N ALA A 155 11.15 1.00 -12.72
CA ALA A 155 11.84 1.88 -13.66
C ALA A 155 12.48 1.10 -14.81
N ASN A 156 13.10 -0.04 -14.53
CA ASN A 156 13.65 -0.95 -15.54
C ASN A 156 12.54 -1.48 -16.46
N TYR A 157 11.38 -1.80 -15.89
CA TYR A 157 10.21 -2.19 -16.67
C TYR A 157 9.75 -1.09 -17.61
N LEU A 158 9.60 0.16 -17.14
CA LEU A 158 9.27 1.30 -18.01
C LEU A 158 10.29 1.46 -19.17
N LYS A 159 11.59 1.30 -18.88
CA LYS A 159 12.64 1.29 -19.91
C LYS A 159 12.41 0.17 -20.93
N SER A 160 12.07 -1.03 -20.47
CA SER A 160 11.80 -2.18 -21.35
C SER A 160 10.59 -1.98 -22.27
N LEU A 161 9.62 -1.16 -21.84
CA LEU A 161 8.48 -0.74 -22.67
C LEU A 161 8.87 0.30 -23.75
N GLY A 162 10.10 0.81 -23.71
CA GLY A 162 10.59 1.86 -24.62
C GLY A 162 10.33 3.27 -24.12
N CYS A 163 10.04 3.49 -22.84
CA CYS A 163 10.01 4.83 -22.25
C CYS A 163 11.42 5.39 -22.08
N GLN A 164 11.59 6.72 -22.20
CA GLN A 164 12.83 7.42 -21.91
C GLN A 164 12.85 7.77 -20.40
N VAL A 165 13.32 6.83 -19.60
CA VAL A 165 13.22 6.90 -18.13
C VAL A 165 14.36 7.75 -17.56
N THR A 166 14.03 8.67 -16.63
CA THR A 166 14.98 9.31 -15.70
C THR A 166 14.57 8.98 -14.27
N TYR A 167 15.48 8.41 -13.48
CA TYR A 167 15.21 8.04 -12.10
C TYR A 167 15.66 9.12 -11.12
N VAL A 168 14.80 9.46 -10.17
CA VAL A 168 15.02 10.53 -9.17
C VAL A 168 14.94 9.96 -7.77
N ALA A 169 16.01 10.08 -6.98
CA ALA A 169 16.05 9.69 -5.57
C ALA A 169 17.21 10.40 -4.84
N ALA A 170 17.28 10.24 -3.51
CA ALA A 170 18.39 10.77 -2.71
C ALA A 170 19.73 10.08 -3.00
N GLN A 171 19.68 8.78 -3.35
CA GLN A 171 20.84 7.98 -3.74
C GLN A 171 20.44 7.03 -4.87
N ARG A 172 21.41 6.70 -5.76
CA ARG A 172 21.15 5.70 -6.79
C ARG A 172 20.92 4.34 -6.14
N PRO A 173 19.76 3.72 -6.37
CA PRO A 173 19.47 2.45 -5.73
C PRO A 173 20.20 1.30 -6.43
N GLU A 174 20.43 0.22 -5.69
CA GLU A 174 20.85 -1.05 -6.24
C GLU A 174 19.73 -1.63 -7.13
N GLY A 175 20.11 -2.35 -8.19
CA GLY A 175 19.16 -2.95 -9.14
C GLY A 175 18.57 -2.01 -10.19
N LEU A 176 18.89 -0.71 -10.15
CA LEU A 176 18.57 0.19 -11.25
C LEU A 176 19.52 -0.02 -12.42
N ASP A 177 18.95 -0.27 -13.61
CA ASP A 177 19.71 -0.43 -14.87
C ASP A 177 20.71 0.74 -15.08
N GLY A 178 21.96 0.39 -15.40
CA GLY A 178 23.06 1.33 -15.55
C GLY A 178 22.80 2.44 -16.55
N ASP A 179 22.06 2.14 -17.63
CA ASP A 179 21.74 3.09 -18.70
C ASP A 179 20.61 4.07 -18.35
N ILE A 180 19.88 3.86 -17.25
CA ILE A 180 18.86 4.82 -16.82
C ILE A 180 19.54 6.04 -16.20
N PRO A 181 19.35 7.25 -16.76
CA PRO A 181 19.82 8.49 -16.16
C PRO A 181 19.32 8.63 -14.72
N PHE A 182 20.22 9.05 -13.83
CA PHE A 182 19.91 9.25 -12.42
C PHE A 182 20.10 10.72 -12.03
N VAL A 183 19.07 11.28 -11.43
CA VAL A 183 19.08 12.63 -10.86
C VAL A 183 18.95 12.51 -9.33
N ARG A 184 19.95 13.02 -8.63
CA ARG A 184 19.93 13.12 -7.18
C ARG A 184 19.05 14.29 -6.78
N GLY A 185 18.04 14.05 -5.89
CA GLY A 185 17.21 15.10 -5.36
C GLY A 185 16.16 14.59 -4.38
N SER A 186 15.60 15.51 -3.58
CA SER A 186 14.69 15.19 -2.48
C SER A 186 13.43 16.05 -2.47
N ARG A 187 13.52 17.33 -2.86
CA ARG A 187 12.37 18.24 -2.96
C ARG A 187 11.81 18.16 -4.38
N LEU A 188 10.62 17.60 -4.50
CA LEU A 188 9.96 17.36 -5.78
C LEU A 188 8.69 18.20 -5.88
N ALA A 189 8.39 18.69 -7.08
CA ALA A 189 7.10 19.26 -7.44
C ALA A 189 6.74 18.86 -8.87
N VAL A 190 5.49 18.46 -9.07
CA VAL A 190 4.97 18.11 -10.41
C VAL A 190 4.47 19.39 -11.07
N ILE A 191 4.98 19.67 -12.26
CA ILE A 191 4.66 20.87 -13.04
C ILE A 191 3.87 20.48 -14.28
N GLY A 192 2.84 21.26 -14.59
CA GLY A 192 2.03 21.06 -15.78
C GLY A 192 0.99 22.15 -15.96
N GLU A 193 0.20 22.03 -17.01
CA GLU A 193 -0.99 22.85 -17.30
C GLU A 193 -2.24 21.96 -17.30
N GLN A 194 -2.60 21.40 -18.45
CA GLN A 194 -3.68 20.40 -18.53
C GLN A 194 -3.21 18.99 -18.12
N ALA A 195 -1.91 18.70 -18.35
CA ALA A 195 -1.22 17.48 -17.99
C ALA A 195 0.21 17.81 -17.54
N VAL A 196 0.94 16.81 -17.05
CA VAL A 196 2.35 16.94 -16.66
C VAL A 196 3.20 17.39 -17.83
N THR A 197 4.08 18.38 -17.58
CA THR A 197 5.09 18.84 -18.52
C THR A 197 6.51 18.71 -17.99
N ALA A 198 6.68 18.67 -16.66
CA ALA A 198 7.98 18.48 -16.02
C ALA A 198 7.84 17.95 -14.58
N LEU A 199 8.92 17.36 -14.08
CA LEU A 199 9.17 17.18 -12.66
C LEU A 199 10.23 18.21 -12.23
N GLU A 200 9.92 19.05 -11.27
CA GLU A 200 10.92 19.90 -10.63
C GLU A 200 11.63 19.12 -9.53
N VAL A 201 12.95 19.13 -9.55
CA VAL A 201 13.83 18.43 -8.60
C VAL A 201 14.79 19.46 -8.02
N ASP A 202 14.64 19.77 -6.72
CA ASP A 202 15.45 20.77 -6.00
C ASP A 202 15.55 22.13 -6.73
N GLY A 203 14.47 22.55 -7.39
CA GLY A 203 14.38 23.81 -8.15
C GLY A 203 14.78 23.72 -9.63
N VAL A 204 15.24 22.56 -10.12
CA VAL A 204 15.60 22.33 -11.51
C VAL A 204 14.48 21.56 -12.22
N LYS A 205 13.99 22.07 -13.33
CA LYS A 205 12.93 21.42 -14.12
C LYS A 205 13.52 20.31 -14.99
N LEU A 206 12.96 19.11 -14.85
CA LEU A 206 13.21 17.93 -15.66
C LEU A 206 12.02 17.72 -16.60
N PRO A 207 12.10 18.07 -17.88
CA PRO A 207 10.99 17.89 -18.80
C PRO A 207 10.59 16.44 -18.94
N CYS A 208 9.29 16.13 -18.78
CA CYS A 208 8.74 14.79 -18.94
C CYS A 208 7.24 14.84 -19.24
N ALA A 209 6.74 13.81 -19.92
CA ALA A 209 5.33 13.63 -20.22
C ALA A 209 4.59 12.88 -19.10
N GLY A 210 5.33 12.22 -18.21
CA GLY A 210 4.77 11.48 -17.09
C GLY A 210 5.71 11.40 -15.89
N VAL A 211 5.12 11.33 -14.69
CA VAL A 211 5.84 11.18 -13.42
C VAL A 211 5.28 9.96 -12.71
N PHE A 212 6.11 8.93 -12.55
CA PHE A 212 5.76 7.74 -11.78
C PHE A 212 6.27 7.90 -10.34
N ILE A 213 5.35 8.05 -9.39
CA ILE A 213 5.69 8.24 -7.97
C ILE A 213 5.53 6.91 -7.26
N LEU A 214 6.65 6.19 -7.11
CA LEU A 214 6.67 4.82 -6.63
C LEU A 214 7.01 4.78 -5.14
N ARG A 215 5.97 4.84 -4.28
CA ARG A 215 6.06 4.77 -2.81
C ARG A 215 5.86 3.35 -2.31
N GLN A 216 6.20 3.09 -1.04
CA GLN A 216 5.98 1.77 -0.41
C GLN A 216 4.50 1.36 -0.32
N ALA A 217 3.60 2.33 -0.28
CA ALA A 217 2.17 2.07 -0.30
C ALA A 217 1.43 3.23 -0.97
N VAL A 218 0.31 2.92 -1.60
CA VAL A 218 -0.67 3.87 -2.11
C VAL A 218 -1.68 4.13 -0.99
N ALA A 219 -2.10 5.38 -0.83
CA ALA A 219 -3.09 5.70 0.18
C ALA A 219 -4.43 4.98 -0.11
N PRO A 220 -5.13 4.46 0.90
CA PRO A 220 -6.42 3.78 0.68
C PRO A 220 -7.43 4.63 -0.07
N THR A 221 -7.43 5.95 0.15
CA THR A 221 -8.28 6.91 -0.56
C THR A 221 -7.92 7.11 -2.03
N ASP A 222 -6.67 6.84 -2.41
CA ASP A 222 -6.24 6.84 -3.82
C ASP A 222 -6.59 5.51 -4.50
N LEU A 223 -6.66 4.41 -3.74
CA LEU A 223 -7.09 3.09 -4.21
C LEU A 223 -8.63 2.99 -4.31
N LEU A 224 -9.33 3.57 -3.36
CA LEU A 224 -10.79 3.59 -3.25
C LEU A 224 -11.26 5.03 -2.96
N PRO A 225 -11.44 5.87 -4.00
CA PRO A 225 -11.81 7.29 -3.82
C PRO A 225 -13.16 7.53 -3.13
N GLN A 226 -14.04 6.52 -3.12
CA GLN A 226 -15.34 6.58 -2.44
C GLN A 226 -15.25 6.38 -0.93
N LEU A 227 -14.07 6.06 -0.38
CA LEU A 227 -13.87 5.81 1.03
C LEU A 227 -14.03 7.10 1.84
N GLU A 228 -14.94 7.10 2.82
CA GLU A 228 -15.08 8.25 3.71
C GLU A 228 -13.93 8.35 4.70
N THR A 229 -13.43 9.57 4.84
CA THR A 229 -12.39 9.91 5.82
C THR A 229 -12.82 11.04 6.73
N ALA A 230 -12.28 11.05 7.94
CA ALA A 230 -12.43 12.16 8.87
C ALA A 230 -11.06 12.46 9.50
N ASN A 231 -10.62 13.71 9.50
CA ASN A 231 -9.32 14.14 10.05
C ASN A 231 -8.12 13.33 9.49
N GLY A 232 -8.18 12.93 8.22
CA GLY A 232 -7.09 12.21 7.54
C GLY A 232 -7.01 10.71 7.86
N VAL A 233 -8.02 10.13 8.51
CA VAL A 233 -8.12 8.70 8.80
C VAL A 233 -9.41 8.11 8.22
N ILE A 234 -9.41 6.81 7.94
CA ILE A 234 -10.59 6.10 7.43
C ILE A 234 -11.67 6.09 8.51
N ARG A 235 -12.86 6.56 8.15
CA ARG A 235 -14.02 6.50 9.03
C ARG A 235 -14.56 5.08 9.12
N VAL A 236 -14.68 4.59 10.35
CA VAL A 236 -15.28 3.28 10.66
C VAL A 236 -16.28 3.40 11.80
N ASP A 237 -17.19 2.46 11.87
CA ASP A 237 -18.06 2.26 13.02
C ASP A 237 -17.41 1.35 14.09
N ARG A 238 -18.16 0.96 15.11
CA ARG A 238 -17.67 0.08 16.17
C ARG A 238 -17.34 -1.33 15.71
N THR A 239 -17.87 -1.75 14.57
CA THR A 239 -17.62 -3.05 13.94
C THR A 239 -16.46 -3.00 12.95
N MET A 240 -15.76 -1.87 12.88
CA MET A 240 -14.70 -1.58 11.91
C MET A 240 -15.20 -1.54 10.45
N ALA A 241 -16.52 -1.43 10.22
CA ALA A 241 -17.10 -1.27 8.89
C ALA A 241 -16.91 0.17 8.39
N THR A 242 -16.55 0.29 7.11
CA THR A 242 -16.49 1.57 6.40
C THR A 242 -17.85 1.93 5.78
N ASN A 243 -17.93 3.04 5.05
CA ASN A 243 -19.09 3.38 4.25
C ASN A 243 -19.31 2.47 3.02
N LEU A 244 -18.32 1.66 2.65
CA LEU A 244 -18.41 0.75 1.51
C LEU A 244 -18.80 -0.66 1.97
N PRO A 245 -19.88 -1.26 1.43
CA PRO A 245 -20.31 -2.61 1.80
C PRO A 245 -19.20 -3.63 1.58
N GLY A 246 -18.97 -4.50 2.56
CA GLY A 246 -17.93 -5.54 2.50
C GLY A 246 -16.51 -5.02 2.68
N VAL A 247 -16.32 -3.72 2.96
CA VAL A 247 -15.03 -3.10 3.21
C VAL A 247 -14.92 -2.65 4.67
N PHE A 248 -13.89 -3.15 5.34
CA PHE A 248 -13.56 -2.86 6.74
C PHE A 248 -12.18 -2.20 6.83
N ALA A 249 -11.90 -1.48 7.92
CA ALA A 249 -10.58 -0.92 8.13
C ALA A 249 -10.15 -1.08 9.59
N ALA A 250 -8.84 -1.28 9.83
CA ALA A 250 -8.32 -1.54 11.15
C ALA A 250 -6.88 -1.05 11.34
N GLY A 251 -6.53 -0.71 12.55
CA GLY A 251 -5.20 -0.27 12.94
C GLY A 251 -5.03 1.24 12.79
N ASP A 252 -3.79 1.67 12.56
CA ASP A 252 -3.45 3.09 12.59
C ASP A 252 -4.13 3.93 11.49
N CYS A 253 -4.62 3.31 10.42
CA CYS A 253 -5.38 4.00 9.37
C CYS A 253 -6.76 4.48 9.83
N THR A 254 -7.28 3.98 10.95
CA THR A 254 -8.54 4.40 11.58
C THR A 254 -8.35 5.47 12.66
N GLY A 255 -7.11 5.86 12.93
CA GLY A 255 -6.76 6.90 13.91
C GLY A 255 -6.05 6.38 15.16
N GLY A 256 -5.84 7.30 16.09
CA GLY A 256 -5.15 7.02 17.36
C GLY A 256 -6.01 6.31 18.41
N PRO A 257 -5.35 5.78 19.46
CA PRO A 257 -3.91 5.81 19.69
C PRO A 257 -3.15 4.84 18.78
N LEU A 258 -1.95 5.24 18.31
CA LEU A 258 -1.10 4.41 17.45
C LEU A 258 -0.36 3.38 18.32
N GLN A 259 -1.03 2.28 18.61
CA GLN A 259 -0.57 1.23 19.53
C GLN A 259 -0.76 -0.15 18.92
N VAL A 260 0.21 -1.04 19.16
CA VAL A 260 0.16 -2.42 18.65
C VAL A 260 -1.09 -3.15 19.17
N ALA A 261 -1.41 -3.00 20.46
CA ALA A 261 -2.57 -3.65 21.07
C ALA A 261 -3.90 -3.18 20.45
N LYS A 262 -4.02 -1.86 20.15
CA LYS A 262 -5.19 -1.30 19.45
C LYS A 262 -5.29 -1.88 18.04
N ALA A 263 -4.19 -1.89 17.29
CA ALA A 263 -4.15 -2.41 15.93
C ALA A 263 -4.54 -3.90 15.88
N VAL A 264 -4.03 -4.73 16.78
CA VAL A 264 -4.40 -6.15 16.91
C VAL A 264 -5.87 -6.31 17.24
N GLY A 265 -6.39 -5.55 18.22
CA GLY A 265 -7.79 -5.60 18.62
C GLY A 265 -8.75 -5.22 17.49
N GLU A 266 -8.47 -4.12 16.81
CA GLU A 266 -9.29 -3.69 15.67
C GLU A 266 -9.21 -4.67 14.49
N GLY A 267 -8.03 -5.22 14.19
CA GLY A 267 -7.89 -6.26 13.16
C GLY A 267 -8.74 -7.48 13.44
N HIS A 268 -8.79 -7.92 14.71
CA HIS A 268 -9.65 -9.00 15.14
C HIS A 268 -11.14 -8.68 14.95
N VAL A 269 -11.58 -7.49 15.38
CA VAL A 269 -12.97 -7.03 15.22
C VAL A 269 -13.35 -6.95 13.73
N ALA A 270 -12.51 -6.34 12.90
CA ALA A 270 -12.74 -6.22 11.47
C ALA A 270 -12.92 -7.59 10.80
N ALA A 271 -12.10 -8.57 11.18
CA ALA A 271 -12.22 -9.94 10.66
C ALA A 271 -13.53 -10.63 11.06
N LEU A 272 -13.94 -10.50 12.32
CA LEU A 272 -15.21 -11.07 12.76
C LEU A 272 -16.39 -10.43 12.03
N SER A 273 -16.36 -9.12 11.86
CA SER A 273 -17.40 -8.37 11.12
C SER A 273 -17.43 -8.74 9.63
N ALA A 274 -16.26 -8.90 9.00
CA ALA A 274 -16.17 -9.37 7.62
C ALA A 274 -16.73 -10.80 7.46
N CYS A 275 -16.44 -11.68 8.41
CA CYS A 275 -17.00 -13.05 8.41
C CYS A 275 -18.53 -13.04 8.53
N ALA A 276 -19.08 -12.25 9.47
CA ALA A 276 -20.54 -12.12 9.65
C ALA A 276 -21.19 -11.55 8.37
N TRP A 277 -20.61 -10.49 7.79
CA TRP A 277 -21.10 -9.92 6.54
C TRP A 277 -21.13 -10.97 5.40
N LEU A 278 -20.10 -11.79 5.26
CA LEU A 278 -20.03 -12.86 4.24
C LEU A 278 -21.11 -13.92 4.46
N GLU A 279 -21.48 -14.23 5.70
CA GLU A 279 -22.55 -15.18 6.04
C GLU A 279 -23.93 -14.62 5.66
N GLU A 280 -24.13 -13.32 5.78
CA GLU A 280 -25.37 -12.64 5.35
C GLU A 280 -25.52 -12.56 3.82
N GLN A 281 -24.43 -12.68 3.05
CA GLN A 281 -24.44 -12.66 1.58
C GLN A 281 -24.55 -14.08 0.96
N SER A 282 -24.49 -15.14 1.78
CA SER A 282 -24.53 -16.54 1.32
C SER A 282 -25.95 -17.06 1.32
#